data_4e3492b5648379bc25aa8312227fbda2
#
_entry.id   4e3492b5648379bc25aa8312227fbda2
#
_cell.length_a   1.000
_cell.length_b   1.000
_cell.length_c   1.000
_cell.angle_alpha   90.00
_cell.angle_beta   90.00
_cell.angle_gamma   90.00
#
_symmetry.space_group_name_H-M   'P 1'
#
loop_
_entity.id
_entity.type
_entity.pdbx_description
1 polymer ?
#
loop_
_entity_poly.entity_id
_entity_poly.type
_entity_poly.pdbx_seq_one_letter_code
_entity_poly.pdbx_strand_id
1 'polypeptide(L)'
;MKKIFLLAAICACSQYISAQEPADALRYSWTTSSGTARQQAIGGAMTSLGGDISATFVNPAGLGFYKTGDFVLTPGYNLFNNDATYYGRSEKDKRNSFSFGTSGFVMGTETNDRRRNKSGVSMAIAINITASFSNKILYRGLNTQNSYSQKFLEEINNNNDKDANSVASNYPFGTSLAFNTYWIDTINGGLSGNFQFKSRATIGNLLQENSITNSGGITELALAFAGNSNDKFYFGGTIGIPFLNYNRESSFTEADASTNTNNNFDYASISENLNTSGIGINLKMGIIYKPKEYIRLGLAIHTPTFYSLTDKYNAFVTTNTESYKGLLNQSSGEFTNNEDAEFRYYHITPYRIMASASYILREIEDVRKQ
;
A
#
# COMPACT_ATOMS: atom_id res chain seq x y z
N MET A 1 37.22 0.37 -18.36
CA MET A 1 37.41 0.52 -16.91
C MET A 1 36.62 1.69 -16.30
N LYS A 2 36.62 2.93 -16.87
CA LYS A 2 35.86 4.08 -16.30
C LYS A 2 34.31 3.85 -16.19
N LYS A 3 33.71 3.09 -17.10
CA LYS A 3 32.24 2.80 -17.07
C LYS A 3 31.83 1.77 -16.01
N ILE A 4 32.74 0.87 -15.63
CA ILE A 4 32.53 -0.13 -14.56
C ILE A 4 32.64 0.54 -13.19
N PHE A 5 33.53 1.53 -13.04
CA PHE A 5 33.64 2.32 -11.81
C PHE A 5 32.40 3.18 -11.54
N LEU A 6 31.76 3.69 -12.58
CA LEU A 6 30.51 4.46 -12.44
C LEU A 6 29.34 3.56 -11.98
N LEU A 7 29.27 2.33 -12.50
CA LEU A 7 28.26 1.35 -12.07
C LEU A 7 28.47 0.88 -10.63
N ALA A 8 29.73 0.66 -10.24
CA ALA A 8 30.10 0.30 -8.88
C ALA A 8 29.86 1.44 -7.87
N ALA A 9 30.05 2.70 -8.26
CA ALA A 9 29.77 3.86 -7.42
C ALA A 9 28.26 4.06 -7.17
N ILE A 10 27.40 3.71 -8.13
CA ILE A 10 25.94 3.75 -7.97
C ILE A 10 25.45 2.65 -7.01
N CYS A 11 26.09 1.48 -6.97
CA CYS A 11 25.78 0.41 -6.03
C CYS A 11 26.30 0.67 -4.60
N ALA A 12 27.28 1.55 -4.40
CA ALA A 12 27.87 1.81 -3.09
C ALA A 12 27.10 2.85 -2.24
N CYS A 13 26.07 3.50 -2.80
CA CYS A 13 25.25 4.50 -2.10
C CYS A 13 23.99 3.94 -1.43
N SER A 14 23.89 2.63 -1.22
CA SER A 14 22.83 2.07 -0.38
C SER A 14 23.15 2.33 1.10
N GLN A 15 22.89 3.53 1.55
CA GLN A 15 22.81 3.83 2.99
C GLN A 15 21.61 3.08 3.53
N TYR A 16 21.81 2.20 4.50
CA TYR A 16 20.74 1.56 5.26
C TYR A 16 20.05 2.63 6.10
N ILE A 17 19.03 3.27 5.53
CA ILE A 17 18.10 4.10 6.30
C ILE A 17 17.06 3.14 6.86
N SER A 18 17.20 2.79 8.13
CA SER A 18 16.37 1.83 8.86
C SER A 18 15.13 2.51 9.49
N ALA A 19 14.53 3.49 8.82
CA ALA A 19 13.41 4.28 9.35
C ALA A 19 12.03 3.86 8.80
N GLN A 20 11.95 2.83 7.94
CA GLN A 20 10.71 2.36 7.33
C GLN A 20 10.46 0.91 7.66
N GLU A 21 9.19 0.57 7.95
CA GLU A 21 8.81 -0.83 8.03
C GLU A 21 8.90 -1.47 6.64
N PRO A 22 9.56 -2.64 6.49
CA PRO A 22 9.64 -3.34 5.20
C PRO A 22 8.26 -3.64 4.59
N ALA A 23 7.23 -3.77 5.42
CA ALA A 23 5.84 -3.96 5.00
C ALA A 23 5.29 -2.77 4.22
N ASP A 24 5.65 -1.55 4.59
CA ASP A 24 5.20 -0.33 3.90
C ASP A 24 5.90 -0.16 2.56
N ALA A 25 7.20 -0.45 2.50
CA ALA A 25 7.94 -0.47 1.24
C ALA A 25 7.33 -1.44 0.23
N LEU A 26 6.94 -2.65 0.69
CA LEU A 26 6.25 -3.63 -0.14
C LEU A 26 4.85 -3.12 -0.55
N ARG A 27 4.06 -2.59 0.39
CA ARG A 27 2.71 -2.07 0.15
C ARG A 27 2.69 -0.99 -0.92
N TYR A 28 3.61 -0.02 -0.85
CA TYR A 28 3.66 1.10 -1.79
C TYR A 28 4.29 0.75 -3.14
N SER A 29 4.99 -0.38 -3.22
CA SER A 29 5.55 -0.92 -4.46
C SER A 29 4.61 -1.93 -5.15
N TRP A 30 3.60 -2.42 -4.43
CA TRP A 30 2.66 -3.40 -4.96
C TRP A 30 1.68 -2.72 -5.92
N THR A 31 1.41 -3.39 -7.05
CA THR A 31 0.35 -2.95 -7.97
C THR A 31 -0.59 -4.12 -8.23
N THR A 32 -1.87 -3.82 -8.16
CA THR A 32 -2.92 -4.77 -8.54
C THR A 32 -3.22 -4.65 -10.02
N SER A 33 -3.67 -5.75 -10.64
CA SER A 33 -4.20 -5.71 -12.00
C SER A 33 -5.53 -4.96 -11.98
N SER A 34 -5.48 -3.67 -12.30
CA SER A 34 -6.64 -2.79 -12.45
C SER A 34 -6.71 -2.30 -13.90
N GLY A 35 -7.82 -1.71 -14.30
CA GLY A 35 -7.98 -1.21 -15.65
C GLY A 35 -9.42 -1.28 -16.12
N THR A 36 -9.63 -1.24 -17.42
CA THR A 36 -10.95 -1.48 -18.01
C THR A 36 -11.42 -2.93 -17.75
N ALA A 37 -12.73 -3.17 -17.84
CA ALA A 37 -13.28 -4.52 -17.73
C ALA A 37 -12.62 -5.49 -18.74
N ARG A 38 -12.28 -5.01 -19.95
CA ARG A 38 -11.55 -5.78 -20.96
C ARG A 38 -10.16 -6.18 -20.46
N GLN A 39 -9.39 -5.26 -19.87
CA GLN A 39 -8.07 -5.55 -19.33
C GLN A 39 -8.16 -6.55 -18.17
N GLN A 40 -9.13 -6.39 -17.28
CA GLN A 40 -9.32 -7.30 -16.15
C GLN A 40 -9.70 -8.71 -16.62
N ALA A 41 -10.56 -8.83 -17.64
CA ALA A 41 -10.99 -10.12 -18.19
C ALA A 41 -9.82 -10.95 -18.78
N ILE A 42 -8.76 -10.30 -19.25
CA ILE A 42 -7.56 -10.97 -19.78
C ILE A 42 -6.39 -11.01 -18.78
N GLY A 43 -6.67 -10.77 -17.48
CA GLY A 43 -5.66 -10.79 -16.42
C GLY A 43 -4.56 -9.74 -16.59
N GLY A 44 -4.83 -8.61 -17.25
CA GLY A 44 -3.86 -7.53 -17.45
C GLY A 44 -2.88 -7.74 -18.63
N ALA A 45 -3.05 -8.76 -19.46
CA ALA A 45 -2.14 -9.11 -20.57
C ALA A 45 -2.24 -8.13 -21.75
N MET A 46 -1.99 -6.84 -21.53
CA MET A 46 -2.15 -5.76 -22.53
C MET A 46 -0.85 -5.35 -23.23
N THR A 47 0.30 -5.89 -22.87
CA THR A 47 1.61 -5.40 -23.37
C THR A 47 1.77 -5.46 -24.88
N SER A 48 1.13 -6.42 -25.57
CA SER A 48 1.15 -6.54 -27.05
C SER A 48 -0.21 -6.30 -27.72
N LEU A 49 -1.31 -6.11 -26.95
CA LEU A 49 -2.65 -6.06 -27.54
C LEU A 49 -3.02 -4.67 -28.08
N GLY A 50 -2.98 -3.64 -27.26
CA GLY A 50 -3.38 -2.28 -27.64
C GLY A 50 -4.88 -2.09 -27.94
N GLY A 51 -5.26 -0.87 -28.31
CA GLY A 51 -6.64 -0.50 -28.63
C GLY A 51 -7.56 -0.46 -27.40
N ASP A 52 -7.02 -0.08 -26.27
CA ASP A 52 -7.72 0.14 -25.01
C ASP A 52 -6.97 1.24 -24.23
N ILE A 53 -7.71 2.12 -23.55
CA ILE A 53 -7.13 3.25 -22.79
C ILE A 53 -6.19 2.78 -21.68
N SER A 54 -6.39 1.57 -21.14
CA SER A 54 -5.52 1.00 -20.12
C SER A 54 -4.09 0.71 -20.63
N ALA A 55 -3.86 0.74 -21.95
CA ALA A 55 -2.52 0.74 -22.52
C ALA A 55 -1.65 1.89 -22.00
N THR A 56 -2.26 3.04 -21.64
CA THR A 56 -1.61 4.17 -20.97
C THR A 56 -0.78 3.72 -19.77
N PHE A 57 -1.23 2.72 -19.03
CA PHE A 57 -0.61 2.26 -17.78
C PHE A 57 0.22 0.97 -17.95
N VAL A 58 0.06 0.24 -19.06
CA VAL A 58 0.76 -1.04 -19.28
C VAL A 58 1.79 -0.91 -20.39
N ASN A 59 1.37 -0.59 -21.63
CA ASN A 59 2.25 -0.34 -22.75
C ASN A 59 1.67 0.81 -23.60
N PRO A 60 2.18 2.02 -23.47
CA PRO A 60 1.62 3.19 -24.13
C PRO A 60 1.64 3.10 -25.68
N ALA A 61 2.49 2.25 -26.27
CA ALA A 61 2.45 1.98 -27.71
C ALA A 61 1.07 1.45 -28.17
N GLY A 62 0.33 0.80 -27.25
CA GLY A 62 -1.02 0.30 -27.51
C GLY A 62 -2.06 1.40 -27.81
N LEU A 63 -1.80 2.65 -27.42
CA LEU A 63 -2.63 3.78 -27.80
C LEU A 63 -2.52 4.11 -29.30
N GLY A 64 -1.41 3.76 -29.96
CA GLY A 64 -1.21 3.99 -31.38
C GLY A 64 -2.18 3.22 -32.29
N PHE A 65 -3.03 2.34 -31.75
CA PHE A 65 -4.13 1.69 -32.45
C PHE A 65 -5.38 2.56 -32.55
N TYR A 66 -5.47 3.66 -31.78
CA TYR A 66 -6.60 4.57 -31.87
C TYR A 66 -6.53 5.44 -33.12
N LYS A 67 -7.64 5.46 -33.83
CA LYS A 67 -7.82 6.25 -35.08
C LYS A 67 -8.79 7.40 -34.91
N THR A 68 -9.57 7.39 -33.83
CA THR A 68 -10.61 8.38 -33.49
C THR A 68 -10.53 8.68 -32.00
N GLY A 69 -11.31 9.65 -31.56
CA GLY A 69 -11.50 9.96 -30.14
C GLY A 69 -12.32 8.87 -29.44
N ASP A 70 -12.01 8.64 -28.17
CA ASP A 70 -12.73 7.71 -27.30
C ASP A 70 -12.79 8.28 -25.88
N PHE A 71 -13.93 8.08 -25.20
CA PHE A 71 -14.13 8.41 -23.78
C PHE A 71 -14.51 7.16 -23.03
N VAL A 72 -13.74 6.86 -22.01
CA VAL A 72 -13.93 5.65 -21.20
C VAL A 72 -14.18 6.02 -19.76
N LEU A 73 -15.21 5.43 -19.15
CA LEU A 73 -15.52 5.50 -17.74
C LEU A 73 -15.72 4.06 -17.21
N THR A 74 -14.96 3.70 -16.18
CA THR A 74 -14.94 2.33 -15.64
C THR A 74 -15.25 2.34 -14.15
N PRO A 75 -16.53 2.44 -13.75
CA PRO A 75 -16.90 2.27 -12.34
C PRO A 75 -16.70 0.80 -11.93
N GLY A 76 -16.25 0.59 -10.70
CA GLY A 76 -16.01 -0.71 -10.11
C GLY A 76 -16.50 -0.79 -8.68
N TYR A 77 -16.82 -1.97 -8.22
CA TYR A 77 -17.19 -2.26 -6.84
C TYR A 77 -16.41 -3.47 -6.34
N ASN A 78 -15.62 -3.26 -5.29
CA ASN A 78 -14.76 -4.28 -4.72
C ASN A 78 -15.41 -4.86 -3.47
N LEU A 79 -15.45 -6.19 -3.37
CA LEU A 79 -15.93 -6.95 -2.24
C LEU A 79 -14.74 -7.64 -1.58
N PHE A 80 -14.37 -7.21 -0.38
CA PHE A 80 -13.30 -7.84 0.40
C PHE A 80 -13.92 -8.60 1.56
N ASN A 81 -13.64 -9.91 1.64
CA ASN A 81 -14.02 -10.77 2.76
C ASN A 81 -12.72 -11.33 3.35
N ASN A 82 -12.59 -11.21 4.67
CA ASN A 82 -11.45 -11.73 5.41
C ASN A 82 -11.94 -12.72 6.46
N ASP A 83 -11.24 -13.84 6.56
CA ASP A 83 -11.38 -14.82 7.63
C ASP A 83 -10.07 -14.88 8.38
N ALA A 84 -10.07 -14.57 9.67
CA ALA A 84 -8.91 -14.62 10.52
C ALA A 84 -9.13 -15.62 11.66
N THR A 85 -8.11 -16.43 11.95
CA THR A 85 -8.15 -17.39 13.05
C THR A 85 -7.08 -17.06 14.06
N TYR A 86 -7.46 -16.94 15.33
CA TYR A 86 -6.59 -16.64 16.45
C TYR A 86 -6.95 -17.54 17.63
N TYR A 87 -5.98 -18.29 18.15
CA TYR A 87 -6.18 -19.29 19.23
C TYR A 87 -7.41 -20.20 19.02
N GLY A 88 -7.59 -20.71 17.79
CA GLY A 88 -8.66 -21.61 17.43
C GLY A 88 -10.04 -20.98 17.23
N ARG A 89 -10.19 -19.67 17.44
CA ARG A 89 -11.40 -18.91 17.15
C ARG A 89 -11.29 -18.21 15.80
N SER A 90 -12.28 -18.37 14.94
CA SER A 90 -12.34 -17.71 13.63
C SER A 90 -13.34 -16.58 13.65
N GLU A 91 -12.91 -15.42 13.15
CA GLU A 91 -13.74 -14.23 12.98
C GLU A 91 -13.76 -13.84 11.50
N LYS A 92 -14.91 -13.34 11.03
CA LYS A 92 -15.12 -12.93 9.64
C LYS A 92 -15.40 -11.44 9.59
N ASP A 93 -14.74 -10.77 8.70
CA ASP A 93 -14.99 -9.35 8.46
C ASP A 93 -15.12 -9.04 6.97
N LYS A 94 -15.83 -7.98 6.65
CA LYS A 94 -16.13 -7.57 5.28
C LYS A 94 -15.86 -6.09 5.12
N ARG A 95 -15.29 -5.73 4.01
CA ARG A 95 -15.17 -4.33 3.61
C ARG A 95 -15.44 -4.19 2.12
N ASN A 96 -16.37 -3.34 1.78
CA ASN A 96 -16.71 -3.04 0.40
C ASN A 96 -16.19 -1.65 0.06
N SER A 97 -15.74 -1.45 -1.17
CA SER A 97 -15.30 -0.14 -1.64
C SER A 97 -15.72 0.09 -3.09
N PHE A 98 -16.16 1.31 -3.38
CA PHE A 98 -16.35 1.77 -4.74
C PHE A 98 -15.01 2.22 -5.31
N SER A 99 -14.76 1.92 -6.59
CA SER A 99 -13.52 2.27 -7.26
C SER A 99 -13.78 2.70 -8.69
N PHE A 100 -12.82 3.42 -9.27
CA PHE A 100 -12.79 3.68 -10.70
C PHE A 100 -11.57 2.96 -11.29
N GLY A 101 -11.81 2.06 -12.24
CA GLY A 101 -10.76 1.54 -13.11
C GLY A 101 -10.26 2.62 -14.06
N THR A 102 -9.49 2.22 -15.08
CA THR A 102 -8.97 3.18 -16.05
C THR A 102 -10.10 3.97 -16.72
N SER A 103 -10.07 5.27 -16.52
CA SER A 103 -11.05 6.22 -17.04
C SER A 103 -10.35 7.45 -17.63
N GLY A 104 -10.89 8.02 -18.70
CA GLY A 104 -10.29 9.18 -19.33
C GLY A 104 -10.65 9.33 -20.81
N PHE A 105 -9.83 10.11 -21.50
CA PHE A 105 -9.98 10.44 -22.91
C PHE A 105 -8.76 9.96 -23.71
N VAL A 106 -9.05 9.46 -24.90
CA VAL A 106 -8.04 9.20 -25.95
C VAL A 106 -8.44 9.98 -27.18
N MET A 107 -7.50 10.67 -27.79
CA MET A 107 -7.65 11.29 -29.11
C MET A 107 -6.67 10.59 -30.05
N GLY A 108 -7.18 9.99 -31.11
CA GLY A 108 -6.38 9.37 -32.16
C GLY A 108 -6.67 10.02 -33.51
N THR A 109 -5.64 10.11 -34.34
CA THR A 109 -5.75 10.55 -35.73
C THR A 109 -5.07 9.55 -36.64
N GLU A 110 -5.63 9.34 -37.80
CA GLU A 110 -5.03 8.55 -38.86
C GLU A 110 -4.76 9.43 -40.11
N THR A 111 -3.53 9.46 -40.56
CA THR A 111 -3.19 10.13 -41.83
C THR A 111 -3.21 9.07 -42.92
N ASN A 112 -4.21 9.19 -43.80
CA ASN A 112 -4.37 8.31 -44.94
C ASN A 112 -3.83 8.99 -46.21
N ASP A 113 -2.50 8.97 -46.37
CA ASP A 113 -1.89 9.47 -47.60
C ASP A 113 -1.85 8.31 -48.63
N ARG A 114 -2.43 8.51 -49.81
CA ARG A 114 -2.46 7.51 -50.90
C ARG A 114 -1.08 7.04 -51.32
N ARG A 115 -0.03 7.78 -51.01
CA ARG A 115 1.38 7.47 -51.33
C ARG A 115 2.21 6.96 -50.16
N ARG A 116 1.72 7.11 -48.95
CA ARG A 116 2.37 6.66 -47.71
C ARG A 116 1.46 5.73 -46.94
N ASN A 117 2.05 4.67 -46.44
CA ASN A 117 1.39 3.72 -45.56
C ASN A 117 0.67 4.42 -44.38
N LYS A 118 -0.41 3.83 -43.88
CA LYS A 118 -1.21 4.30 -42.80
C LYS A 118 -0.34 4.60 -41.55
N SER A 119 -0.32 5.83 -41.14
CA SER A 119 0.38 6.29 -39.95
C SER A 119 -0.58 7.13 -39.10
N GLY A 120 -0.41 7.12 -37.79
CA GLY A 120 -1.28 7.88 -36.91
C GLY A 120 -0.55 8.31 -35.63
N VAL A 121 -1.11 9.28 -34.96
CA VAL A 121 -0.70 9.72 -33.64
C VAL A 121 -1.88 9.71 -32.71
N SER A 122 -1.65 9.45 -31.45
CA SER A 122 -2.66 9.49 -30.40
C SER A 122 -2.12 10.10 -29.14
N MET A 123 -3.02 10.70 -28.38
CA MET A 123 -2.77 11.28 -27.06
C MET A 123 -3.87 10.81 -26.13
N ALA A 124 -3.51 10.55 -24.87
CA ALA A 124 -4.47 10.19 -23.84
C ALA A 124 -4.21 10.95 -22.55
N ILE A 125 -5.29 11.27 -21.86
CA ILE A 125 -5.31 11.72 -20.46
C ILE A 125 -6.20 10.72 -19.72
N ALA A 126 -5.63 10.03 -18.75
CA ALA A 126 -6.32 8.96 -18.02
C ALA A 126 -5.98 8.96 -16.54
N ILE A 127 -6.93 8.49 -15.75
CA ILE A 127 -6.72 8.15 -14.34
C ILE A 127 -6.93 6.64 -14.17
N ASN A 128 -6.20 6.05 -13.22
CA ASN A 128 -6.36 4.65 -12.84
C ASN A 128 -5.99 4.43 -11.38
N ILE A 129 -6.75 3.58 -10.68
CA ILE A 129 -6.37 3.10 -9.35
C ILE A 129 -5.42 1.92 -9.54
N THR A 130 -4.13 2.13 -9.27
CA THR A 130 -3.07 1.12 -9.45
C THR A 130 -2.91 0.19 -8.25
N ALA A 131 -3.37 0.62 -7.06
CA ALA A 131 -3.45 -0.20 -5.86
C ALA A 131 -4.62 0.26 -4.98
N SER A 132 -5.31 -0.69 -4.35
CA SER A 132 -6.32 -0.44 -3.32
C SER A 132 -5.86 -1.04 -2.01
N PHE A 133 -5.90 -0.25 -0.93
CA PHE A 133 -5.52 -0.69 0.42
C PHE A 133 -6.72 -1.03 1.28
N SER A 134 -7.93 -0.95 0.74
CA SER A 134 -9.17 -1.24 1.48
C SER A 134 -9.18 -2.67 2.00
N ASN A 135 -9.09 -2.82 3.31
CA ASN A 135 -9.09 -4.10 4.00
C ASN A 135 -9.56 -3.91 5.43
N LYS A 136 -10.23 -4.90 6.00
CA LYS A 136 -10.58 -4.95 7.42
C LYS A 136 -10.33 -6.34 7.95
N ILE A 137 -9.62 -6.43 9.08
CA ILE A 137 -9.27 -7.69 9.72
C ILE A 137 -9.65 -7.57 11.19
N LEU A 138 -10.43 -8.54 11.67
CA LEU A 138 -10.73 -8.71 13.07
C LEU A 138 -10.26 -10.09 13.49
N TYR A 139 -9.50 -10.18 14.57
CA TYR A 139 -9.23 -11.45 15.23
C TYR A 139 -9.36 -11.32 16.73
N ARG A 140 -9.86 -12.38 17.35
CA ARG A 140 -10.15 -12.45 18.77
C ARG A 140 -9.92 -13.86 19.30
N GLY A 141 -9.31 -13.97 20.48
CA GLY A 141 -9.08 -15.28 21.10
C GLY A 141 -8.56 -15.17 22.51
N LEU A 142 -8.65 -16.28 23.24
CA LEU A 142 -8.11 -16.39 24.58
C LEU A 142 -6.62 -16.74 24.53
N ASN A 143 -5.79 -15.82 24.99
CA ASN A 143 -4.36 -16.00 25.07
C ASN A 143 -3.96 -16.38 26.49
N THR A 144 -3.31 -17.53 26.66
CA THR A 144 -2.83 -18.06 27.94
C THR A 144 -1.31 -17.95 28.10
N GLN A 145 -0.60 -17.43 27.09
CA GLN A 145 0.87 -17.50 27.03
C GLN A 145 1.54 -16.14 27.30
N ASN A 146 0.95 -15.05 26.80
CA ASN A 146 1.59 -13.73 26.88
C ASN A 146 0.56 -12.60 26.88
N SER A 147 1.04 -11.39 27.25
CA SER A 147 0.32 -10.13 27.19
C SER A 147 0.99 -9.21 26.15
N TYR A 148 0.21 -8.35 25.52
CA TYR A 148 0.73 -7.31 24.62
C TYR A 148 1.70 -6.35 25.34
N SER A 149 1.51 -6.12 26.64
CA SER A 149 2.39 -5.29 27.46
C SER A 149 3.84 -5.77 27.50
N GLN A 150 4.13 -7.03 27.15
CA GLN A 150 5.50 -7.53 27.04
C GLN A 150 6.31 -6.80 25.97
N LYS A 151 5.65 -6.33 24.88
CA LYS A 151 6.30 -5.47 23.86
C LYS A 151 6.93 -4.23 24.50
N PHE A 152 6.23 -3.59 25.43
CA PHE A 152 6.72 -2.40 26.10
C PHE A 152 7.87 -2.72 27.07
N LEU A 153 7.77 -3.84 27.77
CA LEU A 153 8.86 -4.31 28.65
C LEU A 153 10.12 -4.68 27.83
N GLU A 154 9.96 -5.27 26.67
CA GLU A 154 11.07 -5.55 25.76
C GLU A 154 11.73 -4.26 25.25
N GLU A 155 10.96 -3.22 24.92
CA GLU A 155 11.50 -1.92 24.50
C GLU A 155 12.34 -1.28 25.61
N ILE A 156 11.85 -1.28 26.87
CA ILE A 156 12.60 -0.81 28.04
C ILE A 156 13.91 -1.60 28.23
N ASN A 157 13.83 -2.93 28.15
CA ASN A 157 14.98 -3.80 28.34
C ASN A 157 16.05 -3.63 27.23
N ASN A 158 15.60 -3.52 25.97
CA ASN A 158 16.49 -3.33 24.82
C ASN A 158 17.25 -2.00 24.90
N ASN A 159 16.61 -0.96 25.45
CA ASN A 159 17.23 0.34 25.67
C ASN A 159 17.98 0.39 27.02
N ASN A 160 17.97 -0.70 27.82
CA ASN A 160 18.52 -0.75 29.17
C ASN A 160 18.07 0.45 30.05
N ASP A 161 16.82 0.88 29.86
CA ASP A 161 16.25 2.02 30.58
C ASP A 161 15.73 1.57 31.95
N LYS A 162 16.28 2.17 33.01
CA LYS A 162 15.97 1.85 34.41
C LYS A 162 15.43 3.05 35.19
N ASP A 163 15.19 4.16 34.49
CA ASP A 163 14.63 5.37 35.10
C ASP A 163 13.13 5.49 34.79
N ALA A 164 12.31 5.50 35.83
CA ALA A 164 10.86 5.62 35.68
C ALA A 164 10.43 6.95 35.01
N ASN A 165 11.16 8.04 35.21
CA ASN A 165 10.86 9.31 34.55
C ASN A 165 11.20 9.26 33.07
N SER A 166 12.29 8.58 32.69
CA SER A 166 12.65 8.31 31.32
C SER A 166 11.58 7.47 30.61
N VAL A 167 11.15 6.37 31.24
CA VAL A 167 10.09 5.50 30.69
C VAL A 167 8.77 6.25 30.58
N ALA A 168 8.46 7.16 31.49
CA ALA A 168 7.23 7.95 31.45
C ALA A 168 7.18 8.96 30.29
N SER A 169 8.31 9.32 29.67
CA SER A 169 8.37 10.45 28.72
C SER A 169 9.04 10.15 27.37
N ASN A 170 9.96 9.19 27.29
CA ASN A 170 10.82 9.03 26.11
C ASN A 170 10.26 8.09 25.04
N TYR A 171 9.15 7.42 25.30
CA TYR A 171 8.52 6.45 24.40
C TYR A 171 7.07 6.84 24.07
N PRO A 172 6.83 7.99 23.42
CA PRO A 172 5.54 8.66 23.35
C PRO A 172 4.44 7.90 22.60
N PHE A 173 4.79 6.85 21.84
CA PHE A 173 3.85 6.13 20.99
C PHE A 173 3.48 4.72 21.48
N GLY A 174 3.86 4.37 22.69
CA GLY A 174 3.56 3.05 23.25
C GLY A 174 3.93 2.92 24.70
N THR A 175 5.21 2.71 24.98
CA THR A 175 5.70 2.36 26.32
C THR A 175 5.41 3.44 27.38
N SER A 176 5.60 4.73 27.07
CA SER A 176 5.24 5.81 28.00
C SER A 176 3.73 5.85 28.25
N LEU A 177 2.90 5.64 27.22
CA LEU A 177 1.45 5.59 27.38
C LEU A 177 1.02 4.41 28.27
N ALA A 178 1.61 3.24 28.04
CA ALA A 178 1.33 2.03 28.84
C ALA A 178 1.80 2.19 30.30
N PHE A 179 2.92 2.86 30.52
CA PHE A 179 3.43 3.14 31.86
C PHE A 179 2.57 4.16 32.62
N ASN A 180 2.22 5.26 31.99
CA ASN A 180 1.43 6.33 32.60
C ASN A 180 -0.04 5.93 32.87
N THR A 181 -0.54 4.92 32.14
CA THR A 181 -1.86 4.32 32.37
C THR A 181 -1.82 3.06 33.25
N TYR A 182 -0.65 2.69 33.77
CA TYR A 182 -0.43 1.50 34.59
C TYR A 182 -0.76 0.16 33.91
N TRP A 183 -0.68 0.07 32.60
CA TRP A 183 -0.65 -1.23 31.91
C TRP A 183 0.65 -1.98 32.21
N ILE A 184 1.76 -1.22 32.30
CA ILE A 184 3.01 -1.66 32.94
C ILE A 184 3.33 -0.79 34.14
N ASP A 185 4.05 -1.33 35.12
CA ASP A 185 4.35 -0.66 36.36
C ASP A 185 5.73 -1.08 36.91
N THR A 186 6.25 -0.34 37.86
CA THR A 186 7.49 -0.69 38.56
C THR A 186 7.28 -1.83 39.57
N ILE A 187 8.30 -2.67 39.72
CA ILE A 187 8.36 -3.67 40.78
C ILE A 187 9.00 -3.03 42.00
N ASN A 188 8.24 -2.91 43.10
CA ASN A 188 8.68 -2.40 44.41
C ASN A 188 9.46 -1.09 44.28
N GLY A 189 8.96 0.02 44.75
CA GLY A 189 9.56 1.34 44.67
C GLY A 189 11.06 1.29 44.92
N GLY A 190 11.83 1.02 43.85
CA GLY A 190 13.27 0.92 43.88
C GLY A 190 13.86 2.28 44.30
N LEU A 191 15.03 2.26 44.87
CA LEU A 191 15.83 3.47 45.07
C LEU A 191 16.04 4.13 43.71
N SER A 192 15.85 5.44 43.68
CA SER A 192 16.01 6.31 42.50
C SER A 192 17.09 5.81 41.52
N GLY A 193 16.68 5.50 40.27
CA GLY A 193 17.60 5.21 39.17
C GLY A 193 17.88 3.74 38.83
N ASN A 194 17.17 2.78 39.41
CA ASN A 194 17.32 1.34 39.03
C ASN A 194 16.01 0.58 39.22
N PHE A 195 14.96 0.99 38.46
CA PHE A 195 13.66 0.34 38.51
C PHE A 195 13.63 -0.92 37.66
N GLN A 196 12.84 -1.92 38.08
CA GLN A 196 12.40 -3.03 37.28
C GLN A 196 10.92 -2.83 36.93
N PHE A 197 10.53 -3.26 35.73
CA PHE A 197 9.17 -3.06 35.24
C PHE A 197 8.46 -4.41 35.07
N LYS A 198 7.15 -4.41 35.24
CA LYS A 198 6.28 -5.58 35.06
C LYS A 198 4.98 -5.21 34.39
N SER A 199 4.35 -6.19 33.76
CA SER A 199 2.95 -6.08 33.34
C SER A 199 2.01 -6.16 34.53
N ARG A 200 0.90 -5.42 34.48
CA ARG A 200 -0.26 -5.66 35.34
C ARG A 200 -1.19 -6.70 34.78
N ALA A 201 -1.23 -6.89 33.44
CA ALA A 201 -2.01 -7.95 32.83
C ALA A 201 -1.55 -9.31 33.34
N THR A 202 -2.46 -10.05 33.95
CA THR A 202 -2.17 -11.39 34.50
C THR A 202 -2.12 -12.41 33.35
N ILE A 203 -0.94 -12.92 33.06
CA ILE A 203 -0.74 -13.94 32.03
C ILE A 203 -1.49 -15.23 32.44
N GLY A 204 -2.16 -15.84 31.46
CA GLY A 204 -2.84 -17.13 31.63
C GLY A 204 -4.32 -17.11 31.25
N ASN A 205 -4.96 -15.96 31.21
CA ASN A 205 -6.37 -15.86 30.85
C ASN A 205 -6.76 -14.48 30.31
N LEU A 206 -6.09 -14.07 29.21
CA LEU A 206 -6.33 -12.78 28.54
C LEU A 206 -7.17 -12.97 27.28
N LEU A 207 -8.33 -12.35 27.23
CA LEU A 207 -9.09 -12.24 26.00
C LEU A 207 -8.50 -11.09 25.17
N GLN A 208 -7.85 -11.44 24.06
CA GLN A 208 -7.23 -10.48 23.17
C GLN A 208 -8.07 -10.32 21.89
N GLU A 209 -8.26 -9.09 21.49
CA GLU A 209 -8.94 -8.69 20.27
C GLU A 209 -8.12 -7.65 19.52
N ASN A 210 -7.99 -7.77 18.20
CA ASN A 210 -7.39 -6.76 17.34
C ASN A 210 -8.26 -6.50 16.13
N SER A 211 -8.62 -5.24 15.92
CA SER A 211 -9.33 -4.75 14.76
C SER A 211 -8.43 -3.82 13.96
N ILE A 212 -8.13 -4.19 12.71
CA ILE A 212 -7.29 -3.41 11.81
C ILE A 212 -8.14 -3.01 10.61
N THR A 213 -8.26 -1.71 10.38
CA THR A 213 -8.97 -1.14 9.24
C THR A 213 -7.98 -0.36 8.38
N ASN A 214 -7.78 -0.82 7.14
CA ASN A 214 -6.98 -0.11 6.15
C ASN A 214 -7.88 0.52 5.09
N SER A 215 -7.52 1.70 4.60
CA SER A 215 -8.23 2.39 3.53
C SER A 215 -7.28 3.20 2.65
N GLY A 216 -7.81 3.69 1.52
CA GLY A 216 -7.03 4.44 0.54
C GLY A 216 -6.49 3.57 -0.59
N GLY A 217 -5.49 4.09 -1.28
CA GLY A 217 -4.90 3.44 -2.44
C GLY A 217 -3.90 4.33 -3.15
N ILE A 218 -3.50 3.90 -4.34
CA ILE A 218 -2.66 4.68 -5.25
C ILE A 218 -3.50 4.97 -6.50
N THR A 219 -3.76 6.25 -6.76
CA THR A 219 -4.42 6.73 -7.97
C THR A 219 -3.41 7.44 -8.84
N GLU A 220 -3.21 6.98 -10.05
CA GLU A 220 -2.27 7.56 -10.99
C GLU A 220 -3.00 8.37 -12.07
N LEU A 221 -2.64 9.65 -12.21
CA LEU A 221 -2.96 10.48 -13.36
C LEU A 221 -1.86 10.28 -14.40
N ALA A 222 -2.24 10.04 -15.65
CA ALA A 222 -1.30 9.74 -16.73
C ALA A 222 -1.56 10.60 -17.97
N LEU A 223 -0.49 11.15 -18.53
CA LEU A 223 -0.47 11.81 -19.82
C LEU A 223 0.34 10.93 -20.77
N ALA A 224 -0.26 10.48 -21.85
CA ALA A 224 0.36 9.55 -22.78
C ALA A 224 0.31 10.05 -24.22
N PHE A 225 1.38 9.72 -24.95
CA PHE A 225 1.51 9.97 -26.39
C PHE A 225 1.95 8.68 -27.08
N ALA A 226 1.35 8.38 -28.22
CA ALA A 226 1.73 7.25 -29.01
C ALA A 226 1.61 7.54 -30.51
N GLY A 227 2.30 6.74 -31.28
CA GLY A 227 2.23 6.81 -32.74
C GLY A 227 2.36 5.43 -33.36
N ASN A 228 1.89 5.32 -34.58
CA ASN A 228 2.13 4.15 -35.41
C ASN A 228 2.81 4.55 -36.71
N SER A 229 3.64 3.67 -37.21
CA SER A 229 4.25 3.74 -38.55
C SER A 229 3.85 2.52 -39.34
N ASN A 230 3.14 2.76 -40.47
CA ASN A 230 2.76 1.77 -41.42
C ASN A 230 1.85 0.63 -40.89
N ASP A 231 1.12 0.89 -39.81
CA ASP A 231 0.35 -0.14 -39.07
C ASP A 231 1.19 -1.38 -38.66
N LYS A 232 2.52 -1.25 -38.65
CA LYS A 232 3.46 -2.32 -38.31
C LYS A 232 4.24 -2.05 -37.04
N PHE A 233 4.65 -0.81 -36.82
CA PHE A 233 5.45 -0.41 -35.70
C PHE A 233 4.74 0.66 -34.91
N TYR A 234 4.52 0.39 -33.63
CA TYR A 234 3.85 1.28 -32.67
C TYR A 234 4.81 1.63 -31.56
N PHE A 235 4.84 2.88 -31.14
CA PHE A 235 5.66 3.37 -30.05
C PHE A 235 4.86 4.33 -29.19
N GLY A 236 5.20 4.44 -27.93
CA GLY A 236 4.50 5.35 -27.02
C GLY A 236 5.26 5.60 -25.73
N GLY A 237 4.87 6.69 -25.08
CA GLY A 237 5.39 7.10 -23.78
C GLY A 237 4.28 7.67 -22.91
N THR A 238 4.40 7.48 -21.60
CA THR A 238 3.49 8.01 -20.58
C THR A 238 4.28 8.67 -19.47
N ILE A 239 3.87 9.85 -19.06
CA ILE A 239 4.26 10.47 -17.79
C ILE A 239 3.14 10.16 -16.80
N GLY A 240 3.47 9.45 -15.71
CA GLY A 240 2.57 9.10 -14.64
C GLY A 240 2.83 9.93 -13.38
N ILE A 241 1.75 10.41 -12.78
CA ILE A 241 1.75 11.17 -11.52
C ILE A 241 0.85 10.41 -10.54
N PRO A 242 1.40 9.43 -9.78
CA PRO A 242 0.65 8.71 -8.77
C PRO A 242 0.50 9.53 -7.49
N PHE A 243 -0.72 9.53 -6.95
CA PHE A 243 -1.10 10.05 -5.65
C PHE A 243 -1.33 8.86 -4.72
N LEU A 244 -0.58 8.81 -3.63
CA LEU A 244 -0.69 7.80 -2.59
C LEU A 244 -1.46 8.37 -1.41
N ASN A 245 -2.44 7.63 -0.94
CA ASN A 245 -3.13 7.86 0.33
C ASN A 245 -3.34 6.52 0.99
N TYR A 246 -2.86 6.37 2.22
CA TYR A 246 -3.02 5.17 3.03
C TYR A 246 -3.40 5.58 4.45
N ASN A 247 -4.50 5.03 4.94
CA ASN A 247 -4.92 5.21 6.32
C ASN A 247 -5.08 3.84 6.97
N ARG A 248 -4.43 3.66 8.12
CA ARG A 248 -4.52 2.48 8.98
C ARG A 248 -5.00 2.90 10.35
N GLU A 249 -6.12 2.35 10.74
CA GLU A 249 -6.65 2.41 12.10
C GLU A 249 -6.51 1.02 12.72
N SER A 250 -5.81 0.92 13.83
CA SER A 250 -5.60 -0.32 14.56
C SER A 250 -6.08 -0.13 16.00
N SER A 251 -6.86 -1.06 16.50
CA SER A 251 -7.30 -1.07 17.90
C SER A 251 -7.10 -2.47 18.46
N PHE A 252 -6.14 -2.58 19.36
CA PHE A 252 -5.88 -3.81 20.11
C PHE A 252 -6.41 -3.66 21.53
N THR A 253 -7.10 -4.67 22.01
CA THR A 253 -7.61 -4.74 23.40
C THR A 253 -7.25 -6.08 24.01
N GLU A 254 -6.76 -6.08 25.23
CA GLU A 254 -6.67 -7.28 26.05
C GLU A 254 -7.42 -7.08 27.37
N ALA A 255 -8.22 -8.04 27.72
CA ALA A 255 -9.07 -8.02 28.93
C ALA A 255 -8.83 -9.27 29.77
N ASP A 256 -8.91 -9.10 31.08
CA ASP A 256 -8.94 -10.23 32.01
C ASP A 256 -10.20 -11.05 31.80
N ALA A 257 -10.05 -12.32 31.41
CA ALA A 257 -11.15 -13.27 31.26
C ALA A 257 -11.28 -14.20 32.49
N SER A 258 -10.59 -13.91 33.58
CA SER A 258 -10.74 -14.62 34.85
C SER A 258 -12.05 -14.21 35.56
N THR A 259 -12.40 -14.96 36.59
CA THR A 259 -13.53 -14.61 37.44
C THR A 259 -13.16 -13.64 38.58
N ASN A 260 -11.89 -13.26 38.68
CA ASN A 260 -11.41 -12.34 39.71
C ASN A 260 -11.55 -10.89 39.22
N THR A 261 -12.51 -10.18 39.73
CA THR A 261 -12.83 -8.79 39.37
C THR A 261 -12.07 -7.75 40.24
N ASN A 262 -11.06 -8.16 40.96
CA ASN A 262 -10.25 -7.28 41.79
C ASN A 262 -8.78 -7.73 41.89
N ASN A 263 -8.15 -7.90 40.71
CA ASN A 263 -6.73 -8.23 40.60
C ASN A 263 -5.90 -7.04 40.11
N ASN A 264 -6.50 -5.85 40.06
CA ASN A 264 -5.94 -4.57 39.59
C ASN A 264 -5.71 -4.51 38.06
N PHE A 265 -6.41 -5.33 37.27
CA PHE A 265 -6.39 -5.28 35.83
C PHE A 265 -7.69 -5.86 35.25
N ASP A 266 -8.54 -4.99 34.69
CA ASP A 266 -9.75 -5.38 33.97
C ASP A 266 -9.43 -5.48 32.47
N TYR A 267 -9.01 -4.39 31.85
CA TYR A 267 -8.58 -4.39 30.45
C TYR A 267 -7.60 -3.26 30.15
N ALA A 268 -6.90 -3.43 29.04
CA ALA A 268 -6.13 -2.35 28.41
C ALA A 268 -6.35 -2.37 26.90
N SER A 269 -6.38 -1.21 26.30
CA SER A 269 -6.46 -1.05 24.86
C SER A 269 -5.47 -0.02 24.34
N ILE A 270 -4.92 -0.28 23.14
CA ILE A 270 -4.12 0.67 22.39
C ILE A 270 -4.75 0.88 21.02
N SER A 271 -5.00 2.13 20.69
CA SER A 271 -5.46 2.55 19.36
C SER A 271 -4.35 3.32 18.67
N GLU A 272 -4.04 2.95 17.44
CA GLU A 272 -2.98 3.55 16.63
C GLU A 272 -3.57 3.99 15.31
N ASN A 273 -3.27 5.22 14.88
CA ASN A 273 -3.65 5.77 13.60
C ASN A 273 -2.40 6.16 12.83
N LEU A 274 -2.28 5.63 11.62
CA LEU A 274 -1.24 6.00 10.66
C LEU A 274 -1.92 6.52 9.38
N ASN A 275 -1.59 7.73 8.98
CA ASN A 275 -1.98 8.30 7.71
C ASN A 275 -0.74 8.62 6.89
N THR A 276 -0.56 7.92 5.75
CA THR A 276 0.50 8.18 4.79
C THR A 276 -0.08 8.83 3.56
N SER A 277 0.46 9.97 3.15
CA SER A 277 0.05 10.66 1.94
C SER A 277 1.25 11.18 1.16
N GLY A 278 1.10 11.26 -0.15
CA GLY A 278 2.12 11.86 -0.99
C GLY A 278 1.89 11.71 -2.48
N ILE A 279 2.87 12.21 -3.22
CA ILE A 279 2.85 12.28 -4.68
C ILE A 279 4.15 11.70 -5.23
N GLY A 280 4.05 11.06 -6.39
CA GLY A 280 5.21 10.54 -7.11
C GLY A 280 5.22 10.92 -8.59
N ILE A 281 6.30 10.53 -9.25
CA ILE A 281 6.45 10.65 -10.69
C ILE A 281 7.12 9.40 -11.26
N ASN A 282 6.64 8.95 -12.42
CA ASN A 282 7.25 7.87 -13.19
C ASN A 282 7.11 8.09 -14.69
N LEU A 283 7.88 7.33 -15.46
CA LEU A 283 7.81 7.28 -16.91
C LEU A 283 7.57 5.84 -17.37
N LYS A 284 6.76 5.68 -18.40
CA LYS A 284 6.52 4.41 -19.06
C LYS A 284 6.78 4.57 -20.55
N MET A 285 7.48 3.63 -21.14
CA MET A 285 7.77 3.59 -22.58
C MET A 285 7.45 2.21 -23.12
N GLY A 286 7.03 2.16 -24.35
CA GLY A 286 6.73 0.90 -24.97
C GLY A 286 6.76 0.91 -26.48
N ILE A 287 6.90 -0.30 -27.00
CA ILE A 287 6.85 -0.60 -28.43
C ILE A 287 5.96 -1.83 -28.67
N ILE A 288 5.28 -1.82 -29.81
CA ILE A 288 4.59 -3.00 -30.35
C ILE A 288 4.99 -3.15 -31.80
N TYR A 289 5.47 -4.34 -32.17
CA TYR A 289 5.80 -4.72 -33.54
C TYR A 289 4.79 -5.74 -34.04
N LYS A 290 4.20 -5.46 -35.19
CA LYS A 290 3.20 -6.29 -35.87
C LYS A 290 3.78 -6.79 -37.22
N PRO A 291 4.55 -7.89 -37.20
CA PRO A 291 5.15 -8.46 -38.43
C PRO A 291 4.10 -8.94 -39.41
N LYS A 292 2.97 -9.46 -38.91
CA LYS A 292 1.79 -9.86 -39.65
C LYS A 292 0.54 -9.38 -38.93
N GLU A 293 -0.59 -9.30 -39.59
CA GLU A 293 -1.82 -8.78 -38.98
C GLU A 293 -2.29 -9.59 -37.77
N TYR A 294 -1.95 -10.88 -37.74
CA TYR A 294 -2.34 -11.82 -36.67
C TYR A 294 -1.26 -12.04 -35.58
N ILE A 295 -0.05 -11.46 -35.75
CA ILE A 295 1.04 -11.57 -34.73
C ILE A 295 1.42 -10.19 -34.27
N ARG A 296 1.47 -10.01 -32.92
CA ARG A 296 1.96 -8.81 -32.28
C ARG A 296 2.97 -9.17 -31.21
N LEU A 297 4.08 -8.45 -31.16
CA LEU A 297 5.12 -8.56 -30.15
C LEU A 297 5.19 -7.22 -29.42
N GLY A 298 5.11 -7.24 -28.11
CA GLY A 298 5.11 -6.05 -27.28
C GLY A 298 6.24 -6.06 -26.26
N LEU A 299 6.86 -4.90 -26.06
CA LEU A 299 7.84 -4.64 -25.02
C LEU A 299 7.49 -3.32 -24.35
N ALA A 300 7.50 -3.29 -23.02
CA ALA A 300 7.32 -2.07 -22.24
C ALA A 300 8.31 -2.01 -21.08
N ILE A 301 8.75 -0.80 -20.77
CA ILE A 301 9.66 -0.50 -19.67
C ILE A 301 9.05 0.64 -18.86
N HIS A 302 8.94 0.43 -17.55
CA HIS A 302 8.52 1.44 -16.60
C HIS A 302 9.69 1.78 -15.67
N THR A 303 9.95 3.06 -15.50
CA THR A 303 10.94 3.52 -14.51
C THR A 303 10.45 3.24 -13.10
N PRO A 304 11.32 3.26 -12.10
CA PRO A 304 10.90 3.45 -10.72
C PRO A 304 9.98 4.66 -10.57
N THR A 305 9.04 4.59 -9.63
CA THR A 305 8.30 5.76 -9.16
C THR A 305 9.07 6.39 -8.03
N PHE A 306 9.32 7.67 -8.13
CA PHE A 306 9.93 8.48 -7.08
C PHE A 306 8.81 9.18 -6.31
N TYR A 307 8.58 8.76 -5.06
CA TYR A 307 7.58 9.34 -4.17
C TYR A 307 8.22 10.29 -3.15
N SER A 308 7.51 11.37 -2.84
CA SER A 308 7.67 12.16 -1.61
C SER A 308 6.47 11.86 -0.72
N LEU A 309 6.71 11.24 0.43
CA LEU A 309 5.68 10.75 1.35
C LEU A 309 5.77 11.47 2.69
N THR A 310 4.63 11.62 3.32
CA THR A 310 4.48 12.13 4.68
C THR A 310 3.61 11.18 5.47
N ASP A 311 4.14 10.68 6.58
CA ASP A 311 3.42 9.90 7.56
C ASP A 311 2.98 10.80 8.70
N LYS A 312 1.74 10.64 9.13
CA LYS A 312 1.19 11.20 10.37
C LYS A 312 0.75 10.07 11.26
N TYR A 313 1.25 10.08 12.48
CA TYR A 313 1.02 8.99 13.42
C TYR A 313 0.60 9.50 14.79
N ASN A 314 -0.40 8.86 15.37
CA ASN A 314 -0.78 9.04 16.76
C ASN A 314 -1.15 7.70 17.41
N ALA A 315 -1.05 7.66 18.73
CA ALA A 315 -1.41 6.52 19.55
C ALA A 315 -2.19 6.97 20.79
N PHE A 316 -3.09 6.12 21.26
CA PHE A 316 -3.91 6.35 22.42
C PHE A 316 -4.04 5.06 23.22
N VAL A 317 -3.78 5.12 24.53
CA VAL A 317 -3.90 3.97 25.44
C VAL A 317 -4.95 4.25 26.49
N THR A 318 -5.79 3.26 26.74
CA THR A 318 -6.74 3.22 27.86
C THR A 318 -6.47 1.98 28.70
N THR A 319 -6.40 2.10 30.00
CA THR A 319 -6.27 0.97 30.93
C THR A 319 -7.26 1.13 32.09
N ASN A 320 -8.03 0.08 32.36
CA ASN A 320 -8.83 -0.02 33.58
C ASN A 320 -8.12 -0.93 34.57
N THR A 321 -7.69 -0.33 35.67
CA THR A 321 -6.95 -0.98 36.78
C THR A 321 -7.83 -1.33 37.94
N GLU A 322 -9.15 -1.44 37.73
CA GLU A 322 -10.16 -1.73 38.78
C GLU A 322 -10.05 -0.79 39.99
N SER A 323 -9.93 -1.36 41.17
CA SER A 323 -9.84 -0.59 42.42
C SER A 323 -8.48 0.09 42.66
N TYR A 324 -7.44 -0.19 41.86
CA TYR A 324 -6.10 0.38 42.07
C TYR A 324 -6.04 1.88 41.73
N LYS A 325 -6.38 2.25 40.51
CA LYS A 325 -6.44 3.63 39.98
C LYS A 325 -7.67 3.89 39.11
N GLY A 326 -8.50 2.87 38.90
CA GLY A 326 -9.66 2.96 38.01
C GLY A 326 -9.29 3.04 36.54
N LEU A 327 -10.09 3.78 35.78
CA LEU A 327 -9.95 3.99 34.36
C LEU A 327 -8.99 5.17 34.11
N LEU A 328 -7.94 4.91 33.33
CA LEU A 328 -6.93 5.88 32.94
C LEU A 328 -6.77 5.86 31.43
N ASN A 329 -6.44 7.00 30.84
CA ASN A 329 -6.15 7.12 29.42
C ASN A 329 -5.03 8.13 29.18
N GLN A 330 -4.30 7.95 28.11
CA GLN A 330 -3.28 8.90 27.66
C GLN A 330 -3.10 8.84 26.14
N SER A 331 -2.88 10.01 25.57
CA SER A 331 -2.60 10.20 24.14
C SER A 331 -1.13 10.53 23.89
N SER A 332 -0.59 10.08 22.75
CA SER A 332 0.72 10.54 22.27
C SER A 332 0.75 12.05 22.04
N GLY A 333 -0.39 12.69 21.78
CA GLY A 333 -0.51 14.14 21.64
C GLY A 333 -0.02 14.93 22.84
N GLU A 334 -0.10 14.34 24.06
CA GLU A 334 0.43 14.98 25.27
C GLU A 334 1.95 15.21 25.24
N PHE A 335 2.67 14.43 24.40
CA PHE A 335 4.11 14.57 24.19
C PHE A 335 4.46 15.40 22.95
N THR A 336 3.50 15.68 22.07
CA THR A 336 3.69 16.33 20.76
C THR A 336 2.88 17.62 20.62
N ASN A 337 2.56 18.32 21.71
CA ASN A 337 1.72 19.53 21.75
C ASN A 337 0.32 19.35 21.11
N ASN A 338 -0.27 18.19 21.26
CA ASN A 338 -1.54 17.76 20.66
C ASN A 338 -1.54 17.72 19.12
N GLU A 339 -0.38 17.56 18.51
CA GLU A 339 -0.23 17.35 17.09
C GLU A 339 0.14 15.88 16.80
N ASP A 340 -0.23 15.37 15.62
CA ASP A 340 0.25 14.08 15.16
C ASP A 340 1.75 14.15 14.87
N ALA A 341 2.48 13.10 15.18
CA ALA A 341 3.89 13.02 14.79
C ALA A 341 3.98 12.95 13.25
N GLU A 342 4.78 13.83 12.65
CA GLU A 342 4.93 13.92 11.20
C GLU A 342 6.34 13.51 10.78
N PHE A 343 6.41 12.57 9.80
CA PHE A 343 7.67 12.09 9.22
C PHE A 343 7.61 12.22 7.71
N ARG A 344 8.60 12.89 7.12
CA ARG A 344 8.73 13.05 5.68
C ARG A 344 9.88 12.22 5.16
N TYR A 345 9.65 11.50 4.05
CA TYR A 345 10.67 10.65 3.45
C TYR A 345 10.45 10.45 1.95
N TYR A 346 11.46 9.93 1.29
CA TYR A 346 11.39 9.55 -0.12
C TYR A 346 11.32 8.04 -0.24
N HIS A 347 10.43 7.58 -1.12
CA HIS A 347 10.29 6.16 -1.43
C HIS A 347 10.47 5.93 -2.93
N ILE A 348 11.23 4.89 -3.31
CA ILE A 348 11.51 4.53 -4.69
C ILE A 348 11.03 3.10 -4.93
N THR A 349 10.15 2.94 -5.90
CA THR A 349 9.64 1.61 -6.29
C THR A 349 10.59 0.92 -7.27
N PRO A 350 10.51 -0.42 -7.44
CA PRO A 350 11.26 -1.11 -8.47
C PRO A 350 10.86 -0.68 -9.90
N TYR A 351 11.79 -0.79 -10.85
CA TYR A 351 11.48 -0.71 -12.27
C TYR A 351 10.75 -1.97 -12.76
N ARG A 352 10.09 -1.90 -13.92
CA ARG A 352 9.41 -3.04 -14.54
C ARG A 352 9.74 -3.14 -16.00
N ILE A 353 9.97 -4.38 -16.44
CA ILE A 353 10.14 -4.73 -17.87
C ILE A 353 9.09 -5.80 -18.18
N MET A 354 8.30 -5.57 -19.22
CA MET A 354 7.24 -6.47 -19.65
C MET A 354 7.44 -6.80 -21.12
N ALA A 355 7.40 -8.09 -21.46
CA ALA A 355 7.43 -8.57 -22.81
C ALA A 355 6.26 -9.52 -23.05
N SER A 356 5.60 -9.42 -24.17
CA SER A 356 4.51 -10.32 -24.52
C SER A 356 4.40 -10.52 -26.03
N ALA A 357 3.76 -11.63 -26.40
CA ALA A 357 3.35 -11.93 -27.77
C ALA A 357 1.87 -12.25 -27.77
N SER A 358 1.17 -11.82 -28.81
CA SER A 358 -0.24 -12.16 -29.04
C SER A 358 -0.45 -12.68 -30.45
N TYR A 359 -1.33 -13.68 -30.53
CA TYR A 359 -1.80 -14.25 -31.78
C TYR A 359 -3.30 -14.04 -31.89
N ILE A 360 -3.77 -13.41 -32.98
CA ILE A 360 -5.16 -13.10 -33.22
C ILE A 360 -5.73 -14.15 -34.15
N LEU A 361 -6.63 -14.97 -33.66
CA LEU A 361 -7.37 -15.92 -34.48
C LEU A 361 -8.32 -15.12 -35.38
N ARG A 362 -8.18 -15.32 -36.71
CA ARG A 362 -9.14 -14.80 -37.68
C ARG A 362 -10.04 -15.93 -38.11
N GLU A 363 -11.32 -15.70 -38.03
CA GLU A 363 -12.30 -16.48 -38.77
C GLU A 363 -12.18 -16.06 -40.23
N ILE A 364 -11.76 -16.99 -41.11
CA ILE A 364 -11.73 -16.76 -42.54
C ILE A 364 -13.14 -17.14 -43.02
N GLU A 365 -14.00 -16.16 -43.20
CA GLU A 365 -15.21 -16.35 -43.97
C GLU A 365 -14.80 -16.53 -45.44
N ASP A 366 -14.77 -17.75 -45.90
CA ASP A 366 -14.72 -18.04 -47.33
C ASP A 366 -16.05 -17.60 -47.97
N VAL A 367 -16.09 -16.33 -48.39
CA VAL A 367 -17.15 -15.89 -49.29
C VAL A 367 -16.98 -16.64 -50.58
N ARG A 368 -17.57 -17.82 -50.69
CA ARG A 368 -17.77 -18.49 -51.97
C ARG A 368 -18.59 -17.54 -52.84
N LYS A 369 -17.92 -16.95 -53.84
CA LYS A 369 -18.60 -16.30 -54.93
C LYS A 369 -19.47 -17.35 -55.63
N GLN A 370 -20.78 -17.28 -55.45
CA GLN A 370 -21.76 -17.87 -56.35
C GLN A 370 -21.84 -17.05 -57.64
#